data_52d0ba2d7b8e93539efc2b15ac718b8a
#
_entry.id   52d0ba2d7b8e93539efc2b15ac718b8a
#
_cell.length_a   1.000
_cell.length_b   1.000
_cell.length_c   1.000
_cell.angle_alpha   90.00
_cell.angle_beta   90.00
_cell.angle_gamma   90.00
#
_symmetry.space_group_name_H-M   'P 1'
#
loop_
_entity.id
_entity.type
_entity.pdbx_description
1 polymer ?
#
loop_
_entity_poly.entity_id
_entity_poly.type
_entity_poly.pdbx_seq_one_letter_code
_entity_poly.pdbx_strand_id
1 'polypeptide(L)'
;MNALGLKFRVDDVVPAGREVDGVLSKESLEECLPGLIGELGYRPMQAAAVTGNVYRSGGTDIVLDGRITVVVGFDCSRCLTGRSASIEVPFSHVLCKRKTPKEGVDEIVVTDEDGDDLIETYQGDEVDIHDLIRQDVLLSLPMNPSCETAQASDCRYDENRAQSEDESIDPRWAPLLELKKKLN
;
A
#
# COMPACT_ATOMS: atom_id res chain seq x y z
N MET A 1 -0.68 29.79 -7.04
CA MET A 1 0.62 29.10 -7.05
C MET A 1 0.30 27.74 -7.65
N ASN A 2 1.04 27.28 -8.67
CA ASN A 2 0.75 25.98 -9.26
C ASN A 2 1.17 24.86 -8.31
N ALA A 3 0.35 23.81 -8.17
CA ALA A 3 0.68 22.60 -7.45
C ALA A 3 1.91 21.91 -8.09
N LEU A 4 2.68 21.17 -7.30
CA LEU A 4 3.77 20.34 -7.77
C LEU A 4 3.21 18.99 -8.25
N GLY A 5 3.82 18.40 -9.30
CA GLY A 5 3.54 17.03 -9.69
C GLY A 5 4.23 16.00 -8.76
N LEU A 6 4.10 14.70 -9.08
CA LEU A 6 4.76 13.61 -8.34
C LEU A 6 6.29 13.58 -8.52
N LYS A 7 6.81 14.37 -9.43
CA LYS A 7 8.24 14.62 -9.63
C LYS A 7 8.49 16.10 -9.55
N PHE A 8 9.37 16.53 -8.65
CA PHE A 8 9.62 17.94 -8.39
C PHE A 8 11.08 18.20 -7.97
N ARG A 9 11.49 19.47 -8.06
CA ARG A 9 12.82 19.88 -7.61
C ARG A 9 12.80 20.24 -6.13
N VAL A 10 13.86 19.88 -5.44
CA VAL A 10 14.06 20.20 -4.01
C VAL A 10 13.97 21.72 -3.76
N ASP A 11 14.47 22.53 -4.71
CA ASP A 11 14.44 24.00 -4.59
C ASP A 11 13.01 24.58 -4.66
N ASP A 12 12.08 23.86 -5.26
CA ASP A 12 10.67 24.26 -5.33
C ASP A 12 9.93 24.03 -4.02
N VAL A 13 10.50 23.24 -3.09
CA VAL A 13 9.93 22.95 -1.79
C VAL A 13 10.28 24.06 -0.80
N VAL A 14 9.28 24.76 -0.32
CA VAL A 14 9.42 25.88 0.61
C VAL A 14 9.00 25.47 2.03
N PRO A 15 9.54 26.10 3.10
CA PRO A 15 9.13 25.80 4.47
C PRO A 15 7.65 26.05 4.76
N ALA A 16 7.05 26.99 4.01
CA ALA A 16 5.60 27.30 4.13
C ALA A 16 4.71 26.19 3.53
N GLY A 17 5.29 25.20 2.87
CA GLY A 17 4.58 24.13 2.18
C GLY A 17 4.09 24.53 0.79
N ARG A 18 3.96 23.50 -0.06
CA ARG A 18 3.31 23.59 -1.39
C ARG A 18 2.40 22.39 -1.59
N GLU A 19 1.34 22.62 -2.30
CA GLU A 19 0.44 21.55 -2.72
C GLU A 19 1.13 20.63 -3.74
N VAL A 20 0.89 19.34 -3.59
CA VAL A 20 1.22 18.30 -4.55
C VAL A 20 -0.08 17.80 -5.15
N ASP A 21 -0.16 17.79 -6.46
CA ASP A 21 -1.29 17.25 -7.21
C ASP A 21 -0.73 16.43 -8.38
N GLY A 22 -1.08 15.17 -8.41
CA GLY A 22 -0.57 14.26 -9.41
C GLY A 22 -1.51 13.11 -9.69
N VAL A 23 -1.19 12.41 -10.76
CA VAL A 23 -1.95 11.24 -11.21
C VAL A 23 -0.97 10.10 -11.44
N LEU A 24 -1.24 8.97 -10.82
CA LEU A 24 -0.55 7.72 -11.10
C LEU A 24 -1.34 6.96 -12.16
N SER A 25 -0.77 6.78 -13.34
CA SER A 25 -1.47 6.14 -14.44
C SER A 25 -1.80 4.68 -14.14
N LYS A 26 -2.82 4.15 -14.81
CA LYS A 26 -3.21 2.75 -14.66
C LYS A 26 -2.06 1.81 -15.04
N GLU A 27 -1.37 2.10 -16.12
CA GLU A 27 -0.20 1.36 -16.60
C GLU A 27 0.91 1.37 -15.55
N SER A 28 1.16 2.53 -14.94
CA SER A 28 2.15 2.67 -13.87
C SER A 28 1.80 1.84 -12.63
N LEU A 29 0.52 1.72 -12.29
CA LEU A 29 0.06 0.84 -11.21
C LEU A 29 0.25 -0.65 -11.56
N GLU A 30 0.07 -1.03 -12.81
CA GLU A 30 0.24 -2.41 -13.29
C GLU A 30 1.72 -2.80 -13.45
N GLU A 31 2.55 -1.90 -13.97
CA GLU A 31 3.96 -2.17 -14.28
C GLU A 31 4.86 -2.30 -13.04
N CYS A 32 4.57 -1.54 -12.01
CA CYS A 32 5.47 -1.49 -10.86
C CYS A 32 5.29 -2.61 -9.85
N LEU A 33 4.20 -3.32 -9.97
CA LEU A 33 3.87 -4.43 -9.10
C LEU A 33 3.49 -5.64 -9.96
N PRO A 34 4.36 -6.06 -10.92
CA PRO A 34 4.07 -7.17 -11.80
C PRO A 34 3.82 -8.43 -10.97
N GLY A 35 2.63 -8.96 -11.06
CA GLY A 35 2.18 -10.13 -10.32
C GLY A 35 1.43 -9.80 -9.03
N LEU A 36 1.93 -8.90 -8.16
CA LEU A 36 1.35 -8.71 -6.83
C LEU A 36 -0.10 -8.20 -6.87
N ILE A 37 -0.41 -7.19 -7.69
CA ILE A 37 -1.80 -6.76 -7.87
C ILE A 37 -2.61 -7.87 -8.51
N GLY A 38 -2.07 -8.53 -9.55
CA GLY A 38 -2.72 -9.66 -10.21
C GLY A 38 -2.87 -10.90 -9.31
N GLU A 39 -1.86 -11.21 -8.50
CA GLU A 39 -1.88 -12.33 -7.54
C GLU A 39 -2.89 -12.12 -6.42
N LEU A 40 -3.04 -10.87 -5.94
CA LEU A 40 -4.08 -10.49 -4.99
C LEU A 40 -5.48 -10.37 -5.63
N GLY A 41 -5.58 -10.56 -6.96
CA GLY A 41 -6.83 -10.48 -7.69
C GLY A 41 -7.36 -9.07 -7.90
N TYR A 42 -6.55 -8.04 -7.65
CA TYR A 42 -6.93 -6.65 -7.91
C TYR A 42 -6.60 -6.21 -9.34
N ARG A 43 -7.45 -5.33 -9.87
CA ARG A 43 -7.30 -4.72 -11.19
C ARG A 43 -7.50 -3.21 -11.07
N PRO A 44 -6.53 -2.36 -11.39
CA PRO A 44 -6.75 -0.92 -11.45
C PRO A 44 -7.84 -0.60 -12.48
N MET A 45 -8.87 0.12 -12.06
CA MET A 45 -9.98 0.49 -12.94
C MET A 45 -9.70 1.82 -13.66
N GLN A 46 -9.00 2.71 -13.01
CA GLN A 46 -8.62 4.02 -13.51
C GLN A 46 -7.29 4.47 -12.88
N ALA A 47 -6.78 5.60 -13.35
CA ALA A 47 -5.63 6.26 -12.75
C ALA A 47 -5.94 6.66 -11.29
N ALA A 48 -4.93 6.60 -10.41
CA ALA A 48 -5.07 7.05 -9.03
C ALA A 48 -4.78 8.56 -8.94
N ALA A 49 -5.62 9.28 -8.21
CA ALA A 49 -5.40 10.69 -7.90
C ALA A 49 -4.60 10.83 -6.62
N VAL A 50 -3.59 11.68 -6.62
CA VAL A 50 -2.71 11.96 -5.48
C VAL A 50 -2.81 13.44 -5.17
N THR A 51 -3.18 13.76 -3.94
CA THR A 51 -3.26 15.14 -3.44
C THR A 51 -2.58 15.23 -2.09
N GLY A 52 -1.84 16.29 -1.85
CA GLY A 52 -1.13 16.44 -0.58
C GLY A 52 -0.36 17.73 -0.47
N ASN A 53 0.51 17.76 0.51
CA ASN A 53 1.41 18.89 0.76
C ASN A 53 2.84 18.40 0.89
N VAL A 54 3.77 19.21 0.46
CA VAL A 54 5.20 19.01 0.64
C VAL A 54 5.81 20.24 1.28
N TYR A 55 6.64 20.05 2.30
CA TYR A 55 7.32 21.15 2.99
C TYR A 55 8.69 20.72 3.50
N ARG A 56 9.56 21.69 3.78
CA ARG A 56 10.87 21.42 4.39
C ARG A 56 10.76 21.43 5.91
N SER A 57 11.34 20.40 6.52
CA SER A 57 11.46 20.29 7.98
C SER A 57 12.92 20.18 8.34
N GLY A 58 13.47 21.22 8.98
CA GLY A 58 14.81 21.18 9.55
C GLY A 58 15.96 20.93 8.54
N GLY A 59 16.31 21.92 7.70
CA GLY A 59 17.46 21.84 6.81
C GLY A 59 17.16 21.22 5.44
N THR A 60 17.57 19.97 5.20
CA THR A 60 17.43 19.29 3.90
C THR A 60 16.27 18.30 3.84
N ASP A 61 15.61 18.05 4.96
CA ASP A 61 14.55 17.04 5.06
C ASP A 61 13.27 17.55 4.44
N ILE A 62 12.62 16.69 3.68
CA ILE A 62 11.36 16.96 2.98
C ILE A 62 10.30 16.09 3.61
N VAL A 63 9.22 16.70 4.06
CA VAL A 63 8.04 15.99 4.56
C VAL A 63 6.93 16.07 3.52
N LEU A 64 6.32 14.94 3.27
CA LEU A 64 5.21 14.74 2.35
C LEU A 64 4.05 14.17 3.14
N ASP A 65 2.90 14.78 3.08
CA ASP A 65 1.66 14.23 3.63
C ASP A 65 0.50 14.45 2.67
N GLY A 66 -0.41 13.50 2.62
CA GLY A 66 -1.53 13.61 1.70
C GLY A 66 -2.42 12.38 1.65
N ARG A 67 -3.09 12.26 0.51
CA ARG A 67 -4.05 11.21 0.25
C ARG A 67 -3.99 10.75 -1.20
N ILE A 68 -4.09 9.44 -1.38
CA ILE A 68 -4.23 8.80 -2.67
C ILE A 68 -5.65 8.27 -2.76
N THR A 69 -6.31 8.49 -3.89
CA THR A 69 -7.61 7.88 -4.18
C THR A 69 -7.43 6.93 -5.36
N VAL A 70 -7.63 5.64 -5.12
CA VAL A 70 -7.51 4.60 -6.14
C VAL A 70 -8.82 3.83 -6.28
N VAL A 71 -9.22 3.50 -7.50
CA VAL A 71 -10.38 2.64 -7.79
C VAL A 71 -9.88 1.31 -8.34
N VAL A 72 -10.19 0.25 -7.61
CA VAL A 72 -9.78 -1.11 -7.93
C VAL A 72 -10.98 -2.02 -8.14
N GLY A 73 -10.89 -2.90 -9.13
CA GLY A 73 -11.77 -4.04 -9.32
C GLY A 73 -11.18 -5.29 -8.69
N PHE A 74 -12.00 -6.16 -8.14
CA PHE A 74 -11.59 -7.44 -7.54
C PHE A 74 -12.76 -8.43 -7.53
N ASP A 75 -12.46 -9.69 -7.31
CA ASP A 75 -13.47 -10.71 -7.07
C ASP A 75 -13.58 -10.95 -5.56
N CYS A 76 -14.81 -10.94 -5.05
CA CYS A 76 -15.04 -11.18 -3.62
C CYS A 76 -14.49 -12.55 -3.21
N SER A 77 -13.63 -12.60 -2.19
CA SER A 77 -13.00 -13.84 -1.72
C SER A 77 -13.99 -14.89 -1.19
N ARG A 78 -15.22 -14.48 -0.86
CA ARG A 78 -16.26 -15.37 -0.33
C ARG A 78 -17.22 -15.86 -1.40
N CYS A 79 -17.77 -14.97 -2.22
CA CYS A 79 -18.83 -15.31 -3.20
C CYS A 79 -18.37 -15.26 -4.66
N LEU A 80 -17.12 -14.92 -4.92
CA LEU A 80 -16.49 -14.82 -6.24
C LEU A 80 -17.19 -13.85 -7.21
N THR A 81 -18.04 -12.97 -6.70
CA THR A 81 -18.70 -11.96 -7.53
C THR A 81 -17.73 -10.80 -7.75
N GLY A 82 -17.61 -10.34 -9.01
CA GLY A 82 -16.80 -9.18 -9.37
C GLY A 82 -17.34 -7.91 -8.69
N ARG A 83 -16.45 -7.14 -8.08
CA ARG A 83 -16.72 -5.90 -7.35
C ARG A 83 -15.71 -4.83 -7.72
N SER A 84 -16.04 -3.59 -7.35
CA SER A 84 -15.10 -2.48 -7.39
C SER A 84 -15.25 -1.63 -6.14
N ALA A 85 -14.12 -1.06 -5.69
CA ALA A 85 -14.11 -0.15 -4.55
C ALA A 85 -13.21 1.05 -4.83
N SER A 86 -13.60 2.19 -4.29
CA SER A 86 -12.74 3.37 -4.17
C SER A 86 -12.05 3.31 -2.80
N ILE A 87 -10.74 3.29 -2.80
CA ILE A 87 -9.93 3.20 -1.59
C ILE A 87 -9.18 4.52 -1.42
N GLU A 88 -9.30 5.12 -0.27
CA GLU A 88 -8.53 6.30 0.13
C GLU A 88 -7.37 5.87 1.02
N VAL A 89 -6.17 6.20 0.59
CA VAL A 89 -4.91 5.83 1.24
C VAL A 89 -4.25 7.11 1.76
N PRO A 90 -4.22 7.34 3.06
CA PRO A 90 -3.41 8.42 3.61
C PRO A 90 -1.93 8.04 3.52
N PHE A 91 -1.07 9.00 3.22
CA PHE A 91 0.37 8.81 3.25
C PHE A 91 1.08 9.92 4.02
N SER A 92 2.21 9.57 4.62
CA SER A 92 3.10 10.52 5.29
C SER A 92 4.53 9.98 5.23
N HIS A 93 5.42 10.71 4.55
CA HIS A 93 6.80 10.31 4.32
C HIS A 93 7.76 11.42 4.74
N VAL A 94 8.92 11.01 5.25
CA VAL A 94 10.04 11.91 5.53
C VAL A 94 11.22 11.48 4.65
N LEU A 95 11.62 12.37 3.75
CA LEU A 95 12.71 12.14 2.82
C LEU A 95 13.95 12.89 3.28
N CYS A 96 15.01 12.17 3.59
CA CYS A 96 16.31 12.75 3.98
C CYS A 96 17.27 12.77 2.81
N LYS A 97 18.09 13.82 2.69
CA LYS A 97 19.12 13.87 1.66
C LYS A 97 20.23 12.86 1.97
N ARG A 98 20.43 11.89 1.07
CA ARG A 98 21.52 10.92 1.22
C ARG A 98 22.87 11.65 1.13
N LYS A 99 23.68 11.51 2.15
CA LYS A 99 25.08 11.98 2.12
C LYS A 99 25.86 11.06 1.19
N THR A 100 26.47 11.59 0.13
CA THR A 100 27.44 10.82 -0.67
C THR A 100 28.59 10.40 0.24
N PRO A 101 28.97 9.10 0.28
CA PRO A 101 30.16 8.68 1.00
C PRO A 101 31.35 9.48 0.47
N LYS A 102 32.14 10.07 1.35
CA LYS A 102 33.44 10.64 0.95
C LYS A 102 34.31 9.48 0.48
N GLU A 103 34.86 9.57 -0.74
CA GLU A 103 35.83 8.59 -1.25
C GLU A 103 36.87 8.27 -0.19
N GLY A 104 37.00 6.99 0.19
CA GLY A 104 38.04 6.52 1.11
C GLY A 104 37.60 6.17 2.54
N VAL A 105 36.32 6.21 2.83
CA VAL A 105 35.79 5.63 4.08
C VAL A 105 35.06 4.36 3.72
N ASP A 106 35.53 3.20 4.24
CA ASP A 106 34.83 1.94 4.17
C ASP A 106 33.36 2.18 4.58
N GLU A 107 32.46 1.63 3.79
CA GLU A 107 31.03 1.71 3.99
C GLU A 107 30.70 1.13 5.38
N ILE A 108 30.71 2.00 6.39
CA ILE A 108 30.09 1.64 7.67
C ILE A 108 28.60 1.63 7.33
N VAL A 109 28.08 0.43 7.07
CA VAL A 109 26.64 0.16 7.14
C VAL A 109 26.29 0.47 8.58
N VAL A 110 25.83 1.69 8.84
CA VAL A 110 25.18 2.02 10.10
C VAL A 110 23.88 1.25 10.09
N THR A 111 23.94 0.02 10.58
CA THR A 111 22.78 -0.68 11.07
C THR A 111 22.43 0.02 12.37
N ASP A 112 21.62 1.06 12.29
CA ASP A 112 21.09 1.70 13.46
C ASP A 112 20.19 0.68 14.16
N GLU A 113 20.66 0.17 15.30
CA GLU A 113 19.88 -0.69 16.20
C GLU A 113 18.65 0.03 16.77
N ASP A 114 18.43 1.29 16.42
CA ASP A 114 17.38 2.18 16.92
C ASP A 114 16.18 2.36 15.98
N GLY A 115 15.96 1.49 14.99
CA GLY A 115 14.68 1.44 14.26
C GLY A 115 14.46 2.57 13.24
N ASP A 116 15.51 3.16 12.70
CA ASP A 116 15.47 4.23 11.68
C ASP A 116 15.27 3.69 10.25
N ASP A 117 14.84 2.43 10.11
CA ASP A 117 14.57 1.75 8.84
C ASP A 117 13.39 2.35 8.02
N LEU A 118 12.76 3.41 8.55
CA LEU A 118 11.62 4.08 7.90
C LEU A 118 11.99 5.42 7.24
N ILE A 119 13.26 5.82 7.29
CA ILE A 119 13.70 7.08 6.66
C ILE A 119 14.05 6.83 5.21
N GLU A 120 13.22 7.34 4.33
CA GLU A 120 13.47 7.31 2.90
C GLU A 120 14.51 8.36 2.52
N THR A 121 15.33 8.03 1.54
CA THR A 121 16.43 8.93 1.12
C THR A 121 16.28 9.36 -0.32
N TYR A 122 16.60 10.62 -0.61
CA TYR A 122 16.69 11.13 -1.98
C TYR A 122 18.11 11.54 -2.34
N GLN A 123 18.44 11.54 -3.63
CA GLN A 123 19.73 11.96 -4.16
C GLN A 123 19.56 13.06 -5.19
N GLY A 124 20.53 13.99 -5.23
CA GLY A 124 20.49 15.10 -6.20
C GLY A 124 19.53 16.21 -5.80
N ASP A 125 19.01 16.88 -6.81
CA ASP A 125 18.14 18.05 -6.67
C ASP A 125 16.72 17.81 -7.17
N GLU A 126 16.40 16.57 -7.54
CA GLU A 126 15.08 16.15 -8.02
C GLU A 126 14.59 14.98 -7.18
N VAL A 127 13.34 15.03 -6.78
CA VAL A 127 12.64 14.01 -5.99
C VAL A 127 11.52 13.43 -6.84
N ASP A 128 11.49 12.10 -6.95
CA ASP A 128 10.45 11.34 -7.61
C ASP A 128 9.76 10.46 -6.57
N ILE A 129 8.48 10.69 -6.34
CA ILE A 129 7.69 9.98 -5.33
C ILE A 129 6.76 8.91 -5.90
N HIS A 130 6.86 8.60 -7.20
CA HIS A 130 5.98 7.61 -7.83
C HIS A 130 6.07 6.24 -7.16
N ASP A 131 7.29 5.79 -6.82
CA ASP A 131 7.49 4.47 -6.21
C ASP A 131 6.93 4.41 -4.79
N LEU A 132 7.07 5.49 -4.02
CA LEU A 132 6.52 5.60 -2.67
C LEU A 132 4.99 5.50 -2.70
N ILE A 133 4.36 6.31 -3.55
CA ILE A 133 2.91 6.33 -3.71
C ILE A 133 2.38 4.95 -4.16
N ARG A 134 3.12 4.24 -5.01
CA ARG A 134 2.76 2.88 -5.42
C ARG A 134 2.83 1.88 -4.29
N GLN A 135 3.87 1.97 -3.45
CA GLN A 135 4.01 1.11 -2.27
C GLN A 135 2.86 1.34 -1.28
N ASP A 136 2.49 2.60 -1.02
CA ASP A 136 1.36 2.94 -0.16
C ASP A 136 0.05 2.35 -0.65
N VAL A 137 -0.23 2.47 -1.95
CA VAL A 137 -1.40 1.85 -2.56
C VAL A 137 -1.40 0.35 -2.30
N LEU A 138 -0.28 -0.34 -2.57
CA LEU A 138 -0.19 -1.79 -2.40
C LEU A 138 -0.44 -2.22 -0.96
N LEU A 139 0.24 -1.56 -0.01
CA LEU A 139 0.13 -1.89 1.41
C LEU A 139 -1.26 -1.63 1.99
N SER A 140 -2.03 -0.75 1.36
CA SER A 140 -3.39 -0.41 1.78
C SER A 140 -4.47 -1.32 1.20
N LEU A 141 -4.13 -2.16 0.21
CA LEU A 141 -5.10 -3.10 -0.37
C LEU A 141 -5.36 -4.25 0.61
N PRO A 142 -6.64 -4.55 0.94
CA PRO A 142 -6.98 -5.72 1.75
C PRO A 142 -6.49 -7.02 1.12
N MET A 143 -5.84 -7.88 1.88
CA MET A 143 -5.37 -9.18 1.37
C MET A 143 -6.53 -10.11 0.96
N ASN A 144 -7.69 -9.96 1.59
CA ASN A 144 -8.89 -10.75 1.32
C ASN A 144 -10.07 -9.84 1.00
N PRO A 145 -10.16 -9.30 -0.24
CA PRO A 145 -11.24 -8.40 -0.60
C PRO A 145 -12.60 -9.11 -0.55
N SER A 146 -13.59 -8.45 0.02
CA SER A 146 -14.94 -8.98 0.15
C SER A 146 -15.99 -7.99 -0.37
N CYS A 147 -17.25 -8.42 -0.42
CA CYS A 147 -18.34 -7.51 -0.73
C CYS A 147 -18.40 -6.31 0.23
N GLU A 148 -17.97 -6.49 1.47
CA GLU A 148 -17.87 -5.41 2.47
C GLU A 148 -16.85 -4.35 2.06
N THR A 149 -15.72 -4.75 1.46
CA THR A 149 -14.72 -3.83 0.90
C THR A 149 -15.33 -2.90 -0.15
N ALA A 150 -16.28 -3.40 -0.93
CA ALA A 150 -17.04 -2.63 -1.92
C ALA A 150 -18.30 -1.99 -1.33
N GLN A 151 -18.52 -2.05 -0.02
CA GLN A 151 -19.73 -1.58 0.65
C GLN A 151 -21.03 -2.20 0.07
N ALA A 152 -20.94 -3.40 -0.49
CA ALA A 152 -22.05 -4.10 -1.11
C ALA A 152 -22.71 -5.06 -0.10
N SER A 153 -24.03 -4.94 0.08
CA SER A 153 -24.81 -5.75 1.02
C SER A 153 -25.33 -7.06 0.43
N ASP A 154 -25.16 -7.28 -0.88
CA ASP A 154 -25.69 -8.41 -1.64
C ASP A 154 -24.70 -9.58 -1.77
N CYS A 155 -23.88 -9.82 -0.74
CA CYS A 155 -22.99 -10.96 -0.73
C CYS A 155 -23.78 -12.27 -0.70
N ARG A 156 -23.51 -13.14 -1.68
CA ARG A 156 -24.19 -14.45 -1.78
C ARG A 156 -23.59 -15.51 -0.86
N TYR A 157 -22.56 -15.16 -0.12
CA TYR A 157 -21.96 -16.06 0.85
C TYR A 157 -22.81 -16.07 2.12
N ASP A 158 -23.37 -17.25 2.45
CA ASP A 158 -24.10 -17.49 3.69
C ASP A 158 -23.16 -18.20 4.68
N GLU A 159 -22.75 -17.50 5.72
CA GLU A 159 -21.89 -18.07 6.77
C GLU A 159 -22.57 -19.22 7.50
N ASN A 160 -23.92 -19.18 7.63
CA ASN A 160 -24.69 -20.25 8.27
C ASN A 160 -24.70 -21.52 7.43
N ARG A 161 -24.65 -21.41 6.10
CA ARG A 161 -24.57 -22.56 5.21
C ARG A 161 -23.26 -23.31 5.34
N ALA A 162 -22.14 -22.60 5.54
CA ALA A 162 -20.84 -23.21 5.78
C ALA A 162 -20.78 -23.98 7.13
N GLN A 163 -21.65 -23.62 8.09
CA GLN A 163 -21.77 -24.32 9.37
C GLN A 163 -22.79 -25.48 9.34
N SER A 164 -23.70 -25.49 8.36
CA SER A 164 -24.77 -26.49 8.24
C SER A 164 -24.42 -27.67 7.33
N GLU A 165 -23.35 -27.58 6.54
CA GLU A 165 -22.88 -28.71 5.74
C GLU A 165 -22.04 -29.64 6.62
N ASP A 166 -22.76 -30.55 7.25
CA ASP A 166 -22.31 -31.82 7.81
C ASP A 166 -21.72 -31.81 9.22
N GLU A 167 -22.51 -32.24 10.16
CA GLU A 167 -22.02 -32.94 11.36
C GLU A 167 -21.31 -34.29 11.01
N SER A 168 -21.24 -34.68 9.74
CA SER A 168 -20.48 -35.84 9.30
C SER A 168 -18.99 -35.46 9.20
N ILE A 169 -18.25 -35.81 10.21
CA ILE A 169 -16.79 -35.64 10.22
C ILE A 169 -16.20 -36.48 9.09
N ASP A 170 -15.46 -35.82 8.18
CA ASP A 170 -14.68 -36.54 7.14
C ASP A 170 -13.92 -37.69 7.81
N PRO A 171 -14.06 -38.94 7.32
CA PRO A 171 -13.40 -40.11 7.88
C PRO A 171 -11.89 -39.95 8.10
N ARG A 172 -11.25 -39.07 7.31
CA ARG A 172 -9.82 -38.74 7.43
C ARG A 172 -9.48 -38.00 8.72
N TRP A 173 -10.45 -37.29 9.30
CA TRP A 173 -10.28 -36.51 10.55
C TRP A 173 -10.77 -37.29 11.79
N ALA A 174 -11.44 -38.42 11.60
CA ALA A 174 -11.94 -39.26 12.71
C ALA A 174 -10.87 -39.61 13.76
N PRO A 175 -9.60 -39.91 13.40
CA PRO A 175 -8.55 -40.18 14.39
C PRO A 175 -8.22 -38.98 15.30
N LEU A 176 -8.44 -37.74 14.86
CA LEU A 176 -8.20 -36.56 15.68
C LEU A 176 -9.22 -36.40 16.79
N LEU A 177 -10.45 -36.92 16.63
CA LEU A 177 -11.45 -36.95 17.72
C LEU A 177 -11.05 -37.87 18.86
N GLU A 178 -10.40 -38.99 18.56
CA GLU A 178 -9.88 -39.88 19.59
C GLU A 178 -8.75 -39.22 20.39
N LEU A 179 -7.89 -38.44 19.72
CA LEU A 179 -6.86 -37.65 20.39
C LEU A 179 -7.46 -36.59 21.33
N LYS A 180 -8.51 -35.88 20.88
CA LYS A 180 -9.22 -34.88 21.70
C LYS A 180 -9.83 -35.52 22.97
N LYS A 181 -10.37 -36.75 22.86
CA LYS A 181 -10.91 -37.48 24.01
C LYS A 181 -9.85 -37.95 25.00
N LYS A 182 -8.59 -38.15 24.57
CA LYS A 182 -7.46 -38.55 25.42
C LYS A 182 -6.77 -37.36 26.11
N LEU A 183 -7.01 -36.16 25.65
CA LEU A 183 -6.42 -34.91 26.18
C LEU A 183 -7.34 -34.20 27.19
N ASN A 184 -8.58 -34.60 27.32
CA ASN A 184 -9.54 -34.18 28.35
C ASN A 184 -9.69 -35.30 29.40
#